data_a5f7d84be929f79f325bf5dbd48bebb1
#
_entry.id   a5f7d84be929f79f325bf5dbd48bebb1
#
_cell.length_a   1.000
_cell.length_b   1.000
_cell.length_c   1.000
_cell.angle_alpha   90.00
_cell.angle_beta   90.00
_cell.angle_gamma   90.00
#
_symmetry.space_group_name_H-M   'P 1'
#
loop_
_entity.id
_entity.type
_entity.pdbx_description
1 polymer ?
#
loop_
_entity_poly.entity_id
_entity_poly.type
_entity_poly.pdbx_seq_one_letter_code
_entity_poly.pdbx_strand_id
1 'polypeptide(L)'
;GVPGPAAREWIVRHEPAQRGWYTGPVGWFDCRGDAEFAVAIRCGVLTGTSAFLYTGAGVVLNSEPEAEYAETALKQLPMMRALAVELD
;
A
#
# COMPACT_ATOMS: atom_id res chain seq x y z
N GLY A 1 -11.42 3.90 -1.88
CA GLY A 1 -12.01 5.23 -1.68
C GLY A 1 -13.50 5.25 -1.96
N VAL A 2 -14.15 6.25 -1.44
CA VAL A 2 -15.61 6.43 -1.56
C VAL A 2 -15.89 7.87 -1.96
N PRO A 3 -16.75 8.10 -2.98
CA PRO A 3 -17.36 7.08 -3.86
C PRO A 3 -16.32 6.44 -4.79
N GLY A 4 -16.52 5.16 -5.08
CA GLY A 4 -15.53 4.35 -5.80
C GLY A 4 -15.06 4.92 -7.14
N PRO A 5 -15.99 5.24 -8.09
CA PRO A 5 -15.57 5.75 -9.39
C PRO A 5 -14.79 7.07 -9.32
N ALA A 6 -15.23 8.01 -8.50
CA ALA A 6 -14.55 9.31 -8.34
C ALA A 6 -13.19 9.16 -7.66
N ALA A 7 -13.09 8.32 -6.64
CA ALA A 7 -11.83 8.05 -5.95
C ALA A 7 -10.82 7.37 -6.87
N ARG A 8 -11.26 6.41 -7.67
CA ARG A 8 -10.41 5.73 -8.65
C ARG A 8 -9.85 6.69 -9.68
N GLU A 9 -10.68 7.57 -10.22
CA GLU A 9 -10.25 8.59 -11.17
C GLU A 9 -9.23 9.54 -10.55
N TRP A 10 -9.46 9.96 -9.33
CA TRP A 10 -8.52 10.81 -8.60
C TRP A 10 -7.15 10.14 -8.44
N ILE A 11 -7.13 8.87 -8.05
CA ILE A 11 -5.90 8.07 -7.88
C ILE A 11 -5.12 8.02 -9.19
N VAL A 12 -5.80 7.68 -10.29
CA VAL A 12 -5.16 7.57 -11.61
C VAL A 12 -4.53 8.89 -12.04
N ARG A 13 -5.18 10.01 -11.74
CA ARG A 13 -4.70 11.34 -12.16
C ARG A 13 -3.63 11.93 -11.28
N HIS A 14 -3.65 11.65 -9.98
CA HIS A 14 -2.85 12.42 -9.01
C HIS A 14 -1.72 11.62 -8.34
N GLU A 15 -1.83 10.32 -8.22
CA GLU A 15 -0.73 9.56 -7.65
C GLU A 15 0.45 9.52 -8.61
N PRO A 16 1.69 9.76 -8.11
CA PRO A 16 2.87 9.91 -8.99
C PRO A 16 3.36 8.61 -9.60
N ALA A 17 2.99 7.47 -9.05
CA ALA A 17 3.41 6.15 -9.51
C ALA A 17 2.22 5.22 -9.62
N GLN A 18 2.35 4.22 -10.51
CA GLN A 18 1.35 3.15 -10.58
C GLN A 18 1.42 2.30 -9.32
N ARG A 19 0.25 1.90 -8.83
CA ARG A 19 0.17 1.06 -7.63
C ARG A 19 0.65 -0.36 -7.86
N GLY A 20 0.56 -0.88 -9.08
CA GLY A 20 0.88 -2.27 -9.34
C GLY A 20 -0.02 -3.20 -8.51
N TRP A 21 0.57 -4.03 -7.67
CA TRP A 21 -0.19 -4.92 -6.77
C TRP A 21 -0.68 -4.24 -5.49
N TYR A 22 -0.18 -3.06 -5.18
CA TYR A 22 -0.56 -2.35 -3.96
C TYR A 22 -2.08 -2.12 -3.92
N THR A 23 -2.70 -2.46 -2.80
CA THR A 23 -4.15 -2.44 -2.54
C THR A 23 -4.98 -3.44 -3.33
N GLY A 24 -4.34 -4.29 -4.14
CA GLY A 24 -5.01 -5.40 -4.80
C GLY A 24 -5.17 -6.62 -3.91
N PRO A 25 -5.97 -7.60 -4.31
CA PRO A 25 -6.12 -8.83 -3.56
C PRO A 25 -4.93 -9.78 -3.78
N VAL A 26 -4.46 -10.39 -2.71
CA VAL A 26 -3.45 -11.43 -2.72
C VAL A 26 -3.94 -12.61 -1.92
N GLY A 27 -3.89 -13.80 -2.49
CA GLY A 27 -4.37 -14.96 -1.78
C GLY A 27 -4.26 -16.25 -2.58
N TRP A 28 -5.06 -17.22 -2.21
CA TRP A 28 -5.08 -18.53 -2.83
C TRP A 28 -6.51 -19.05 -2.94
N PHE A 29 -6.70 -19.97 -3.84
CA PHE A 29 -7.91 -20.77 -3.93
C PHE A 29 -7.53 -22.20 -4.35
N ASP A 30 -8.37 -23.16 -3.99
CA ASP A 30 -8.14 -24.55 -4.33
C ASP A 30 -9.33 -25.18 -5.06
N CYS A 31 -9.15 -26.42 -5.49
CA CYS A 31 -10.17 -27.15 -6.23
C CYS A 31 -11.36 -27.61 -5.37
N ARG A 32 -11.29 -27.45 -4.05
CA ARG A 32 -12.39 -27.76 -3.12
C ARG A 32 -13.35 -26.60 -2.94
N GLY A 33 -13.03 -25.45 -3.52
CA GLY A 33 -13.82 -24.23 -3.35
C GLY A 33 -13.42 -23.40 -2.15
N ASP A 34 -12.33 -23.73 -1.48
CA ASP A 34 -11.77 -22.91 -0.41
C ASP A 34 -10.90 -21.80 -0.99
N ALA A 35 -10.92 -20.65 -0.33
CA ALA A 35 -10.12 -19.50 -0.75
C ALA A 35 -9.88 -18.56 0.42
N GLU A 36 -8.75 -17.85 0.37
CA GLU A 36 -8.43 -16.80 1.33
C GLU A 36 -7.67 -15.69 0.61
N PHE A 37 -8.15 -14.46 0.72
CA PHE A 37 -7.53 -13.29 0.12
C PHE A 37 -7.34 -12.19 1.14
N ALA A 38 -6.20 -11.50 1.06
CA ALA A 38 -5.91 -10.31 1.84
C ALA A 38 -5.66 -9.14 0.90
N VAL A 39 -5.83 -7.92 1.41
CA VAL A 39 -5.46 -6.70 0.67
C VAL A 39 -3.96 -6.50 0.77
N ALA A 40 -3.31 -6.26 -0.36
CA ALA A 40 -1.86 -5.99 -0.41
C ALA A 40 -1.56 -4.58 0.09
N ILE A 41 -1.42 -4.44 1.39
CA ILE A 41 -1.02 -3.20 2.07
C ILE A 41 0.28 -3.44 2.84
N ARG A 42 1.00 -2.36 3.14
CA ARG A 42 2.30 -2.45 3.83
C ARG A 42 3.19 -3.48 3.14
N CYS A 43 3.34 -3.34 1.84
CA CYS A 43 4.01 -4.32 1.00
C CYS A 43 5.18 -3.70 0.27
N GLY A 44 5.97 -4.53 -0.38
CA GLY A 44 7.10 -4.07 -1.15
C GLY A 44 7.38 -4.98 -2.34
N VAL A 45 8.11 -4.44 -3.29
CA VAL A 45 8.60 -5.18 -4.46
C VAL A 45 10.11 -5.15 -4.45
N LEU A 46 10.72 -6.31 -4.53
CA LEU A 46 12.17 -6.45 -4.60
C LEU A 46 12.58 -6.70 -6.06
N THR A 47 13.50 -5.88 -6.55
CA THR A 47 14.02 -5.99 -7.91
C THR A 47 15.54 -5.84 -7.87
N GLY A 48 16.27 -6.96 -8.07
CA GLY A 48 17.72 -6.93 -7.93
C GLY A 48 18.17 -6.47 -6.55
N THR A 49 18.82 -5.32 -6.47
CA THR A 49 19.28 -4.72 -5.21
C THR A 49 18.38 -3.59 -4.72
N SER A 50 17.24 -3.38 -5.39
CA SER A 50 16.30 -2.31 -5.04
C SER A 50 15.04 -2.87 -4.38
N ALA A 51 14.49 -2.10 -3.46
CA ALA A 51 13.22 -2.39 -2.81
C ALA A 51 12.30 -1.17 -2.93
N PHE A 52 11.09 -1.40 -3.39
CA PHE A 52 10.05 -0.37 -3.48
C PHE A 52 8.99 -0.68 -2.42
N LEU A 53 8.88 0.17 -1.41
CA LEU A 53 7.95 -0.02 -0.30
C LEU A 53 6.72 0.84 -0.49
N TYR A 54 5.56 0.23 -0.30
CA TYR A 54 4.27 0.87 -0.48
C TYR A 54 3.53 0.94 0.85
N THR A 55 3.21 2.15 1.27
CA THR A 55 2.37 2.42 2.43
C THR A 55 1.37 3.52 2.09
N GLY A 56 0.32 3.61 2.85
CA GLY A 56 -0.70 4.62 2.66
C GLY A 56 -1.53 4.83 3.89
N ALA A 57 -2.45 5.77 3.80
CA ALA A 57 -3.40 6.09 4.86
C ALA A 57 -4.79 6.31 4.27
N GLY A 58 -5.82 5.99 5.05
CA GLY A 58 -7.19 6.34 4.72
C GLY A 58 -7.42 7.83 4.95
N VAL A 59 -7.83 8.54 3.92
CA VAL A 59 -8.08 9.97 3.98
C VAL A 59 -9.58 10.23 4.08
N VAL A 60 -9.97 11.01 5.07
CA VAL A 60 -11.36 11.41 5.31
C VAL A 60 -11.44 12.93 5.45
N LEU A 61 -12.64 13.47 5.56
CA LEU A 61 -12.87 14.91 5.55
C LEU A 61 -12.03 15.67 6.57
N ASN A 62 -11.83 15.10 7.75
CA ASN A 62 -11.09 15.76 8.85
C ASN A 62 -9.61 15.34 8.93
N SER A 63 -9.11 14.64 7.91
CA SER A 63 -7.71 14.24 7.90
C SER A 63 -6.79 15.45 7.77
N GLU A 64 -5.68 15.43 8.54
CA GLU A 64 -4.63 16.44 8.47
C GLU A 64 -3.51 15.90 7.58
N PRO A 65 -3.18 16.55 6.44
CA PRO A 65 -2.22 16.03 5.48
C PRO A 65 -0.86 15.66 6.07
N GLU A 66 -0.32 16.52 6.93
CA GLU A 66 0.98 16.27 7.55
C GLU A 66 0.97 15.08 8.50
N ALA A 67 -0.11 14.93 9.28
CA ALA A 67 -0.26 13.80 10.20
C ALA A 67 -0.44 12.49 9.44
N GLU A 68 -1.21 12.49 8.37
CA GLU A 68 -1.41 11.31 7.52
C GLU A 68 -0.10 10.89 6.83
N TYR A 69 0.67 11.86 6.34
CA TYR A 69 1.97 11.58 5.73
C TYR A 69 2.95 10.99 6.75
N ALA A 70 3.01 11.55 7.96
CA ALA A 70 3.85 11.03 9.03
C ALA A 70 3.47 9.59 9.40
N GLU A 71 2.17 9.28 9.41
CA GLU A 71 1.67 7.92 9.64
C GLU A 71 2.16 6.94 8.56
N THR A 72 2.15 7.35 7.28
CA THR A 72 2.68 6.49 6.21
C THR A 72 4.15 6.18 6.39
N ALA A 73 4.95 7.15 6.83
CA ALA A 73 6.36 6.95 7.14
C ALA A 73 6.57 5.94 8.27
N LEU A 74 5.77 6.02 9.33
CA LEU A 74 5.82 5.06 10.43
C LEU A 74 5.45 3.65 9.99
N LYS A 75 4.50 3.50 9.08
CA LYS A 75 4.08 2.20 8.54
C LYS A 75 5.17 1.49 7.73
N GLN A 76 6.18 2.22 7.26
CA GLN A 76 7.32 1.62 6.55
C GLN A 76 8.31 0.95 7.48
N LEU A 77 8.38 1.34 8.75
CA LEU A 77 9.39 0.88 9.68
C LEU A 77 9.48 -0.65 9.82
N PRO A 78 8.36 -1.39 9.98
CA PRO A 78 8.45 -2.84 10.07
C PRO A 78 9.08 -3.50 8.84
N MET A 79 8.76 -3.02 7.64
CA MET A 79 9.33 -3.52 6.39
C MET A 79 10.81 -3.18 6.29
N MET A 80 11.20 -1.98 6.65
CA MET A 80 12.61 -1.55 6.63
C MET A 80 13.44 -2.36 7.62
N ARG A 81 12.90 -2.65 8.80
CA ARG A 81 13.56 -3.52 9.77
C ARG A 81 13.72 -4.94 9.25
N ALA A 82 12.68 -5.48 8.60
CA ALA A 82 12.73 -6.82 8.01
C ALA A 82 13.81 -6.92 6.91
N LEU A 83 14.06 -5.85 6.17
CA LEU A 83 15.08 -5.76 5.15
C LEU A 83 16.46 -5.38 5.73
N ALA A 84 16.56 -5.16 7.03
CA ALA A 84 17.77 -4.67 7.71
C ALA A 84 18.29 -3.35 7.12
N VAL A 85 17.40 -2.46 6.74
CA VAL A 85 17.73 -1.14 6.21
C VAL A 85 17.90 -0.17 7.36
N GLU A 86 19.02 0.57 7.37
CA GLU A 86 19.24 1.65 8.32
C GLU A 86 18.53 2.92 7.85
N LEU A 87 17.91 3.61 8.81
CA LEU A 87 17.28 4.90 8.57
C LEU A 87 18.28 6.00 8.91
N ASP A 88 18.58 6.79 7.91
CA ASP A 88 19.40 8.00 8.10
C ASP A 88 18.57 9.18 8.62
#